data_5727557cb64c22ab12879295610c1418
#
_entry.id   5727557cb64c22ab12879295610c1418
#
_cell.length_a   1.000
_cell.length_b   1.000
_cell.length_c   1.000
_cell.angle_alpha   90.00
_cell.angle_beta   90.00
_cell.angle_gamma   90.00
#
_symmetry.space_group_name_H-M   'P 1'
#
loop_
_entity.id
_entity.type
_entity.pdbx_description
1 polymer ?
#
loop_
_entity_poly.entity_id
_entity_poly.type
_entity_poly.pdbx_seq_one_letter_code
_entity_poly.pdbx_strand_id
1 'polypeptide(L)'
;MKILIISQYFWPENFRINEVVKFLKLSGHDVEVLTGEPNYPKGEIFKNYLSEPDKYKEYFKAKVYRLNARPRKKGSKLDLFINYSSFLYKSIYFSLRKLRKKNYDIIFTFGTSPVTTSITSIILSKFTGSKTAIWVLDLWPDIVFELNIIKNKFLKKQFTNLMESIYKKTDLILAQSLKFKQNISEKINNDAKVKVLYQWPEVLEDNSEDRNSDINFEQKDLNIVFTGNIGTAQNFEHVIKVANACENLNVKWHIIGTGRDLNNIISLGRISKKILFYGLRDKSEMLNFLNKADVLLISLREGNAINSTIPGKLQTYLLANIPILGSIS
;
A
#
# COMPACT_ATOMS: atom_id res chain seq x y z
N MET A 1 -19.68 8.21 -16.71
CA MET A 1 -18.45 9.03 -16.75
C MET A 1 -17.34 8.21 -17.39
N LYS A 2 -16.42 8.86 -18.11
CA LYS A 2 -15.20 8.24 -18.62
C LYS A 2 -14.02 8.55 -17.73
N ILE A 3 -13.42 7.56 -17.13
CA ILE A 3 -12.42 7.70 -16.07
C ILE A 3 -11.12 7.02 -16.50
N LEU A 4 -10.01 7.77 -16.46
CA LEU A 4 -8.69 7.18 -16.56
C LEU A 4 -8.10 6.99 -15.16
N ILE A 5 -7.72 5.78 -14.84
CA ILE A 5 -6.99 5.47 -13.60
C ILE A 5 -5.51 5.32 -13.90
N ILE A 6 -4.66 6.06 -13.17
CA ILE A 6 -3.21 5.94 -13.25
C ILE A 6 -2.71 5.36 -11.93
N SER A 7 -2.14 4.16 -12.01
CA SER A 7 -1.58 3.45 -10.86
C SER A 7 -0.31 2.72 -11.26
N GLN A 8 0.75 2.84 -10.49
CA GLN A 8 1.98 2.11 -10.80
C GLN A 8 1.79 0.60 -10.69
N TYR A 9 0.98 0.15 -9.73
CA TYR A 9 0.66 -1.24 -9.45
C TYR A 9 -0.83 -1.48 -9.64
N PHE A 10 -1.18 -2.58 -10.28
CA PHE A 10 -2.55 -2.96 -10.58
C PHE A 10 -2.65 -4.48 -10.76
N TRP A 11 -3.88 -5.02 -10.75
CA TRP A 11 -4.13 -6.43 -11.02
C TRP A 11 -3.17 -7.01 -12.10
N PRO A 12 -2.57 -8.21 -11.89
CA PRO A 12 -2.86 -9.20 -10.86
C PRO A 12 -2.19 -8.94 -9.50
N GLU A 13 -1.50 -7.83 -9.33
CA GLU A 13 -0.97 -7.39 -8.04
C GLU A 13 -2.14 -6.98 -7.14
N ASN A 14 -2.03 -7.31 -5.84
CA ASN A 14 -3.13 -7.12 -4.91
C ASN A 14 -3.11 -5.72 -4.27
N PHE A 15 -3.84 -4.79 -4.87
CA PHE A 15 -4.00 -3.42 -4.38
C PHE A 15 -5.47 -3.00 -4.38
N ARG A 16 -5.87 -2.14 -3.46
CA ARG A 16 -7.24 -1.60 -3.32
C ARG A 16 -7.80 -0.96 -4.60
N ILE A 17 -6.93 -0.48 -5.45
CA ILE A 17 -7.34 0.10 -6.74
C ILE A 17 -8.05 -0.91 -7.64
N ASN A 18 -7.77 -2.20 -7.49
CA ASN A 18 -8.46 -3.26 -8.24
C ASN A 18 -9.96 -3.26 -7.92
N GLU A 19 -10.29 -3.16 -6.62
CA GLU A 19 -11.66 -3.10 -6.14
C GLU A 19 -12.36 -1.82 -6.60
N VAL A 20 -11.65 -0.68 -6.59
CA VAL A 20 -12.16 0.59 -7.12
C VAL A 20 -12.53 0.46 -8.60
N VAL A 21 -11.64 -0.11 -9.43
CA VAL A 21 -11.90 -0.32 -10.85
C VAL A 21 -13.10 -1.25 -11.05
N LYS A 22 -13.15 -2.37 -10.33
CA LYS A 22 -14.28 -3.31 -10.37
C LYS A 22 -15.60 -2.59 -10.02
N PHE A 23 -15.63 -1.85 -8.91
CA PHE A 23 -16.79 -1.10 -8.46
C PHE A 23 -17.26 -0.08 -9.51
N LEU A 24 -16.36 0.75 -10.03
CA LEU A 24 -16.68 1.76 -11.04
C LEU A 24 -17.24 1.13 -12.33
N LYS A 25 -16.68 -0.01 -12.77
CA LYS A 25 -17.19 -0.74 -13.93
C LYS A 25 -18.59 -1.30 -13.69
N LEU A 26 -18.83 -1.90 -12.52
CA LEU A 26 -20.15 -2.41 -12.13
C LEU A 26 -21.18 -1.29 -11.97
N SER A 27 -20.73 -0.08 -11.61
CA SER A 27 -21.57 1.12 -11.54
C SER A 27 -21.81 1.80 -12.91
N GLY A 28 -21.42 1.15 -14.01
CA GLY A 28 -21.71 1.62 -15.37
C GLY A 28 -20.77 2.71 -15.91
N HIS A 29 -19.61 2.93 -15.27
CA HIS A 29 -18.62 3.88 -15.76
C HIS A 29 -17.72 3.28 -16.86
N ASP A 30 -17.28 4.12 -17.82
CA ASP A 30 -16.23 3.76 -18.77
C ASP A 30 -14.87 3.98 -18.12
N VAL A 31 -14.16 2.89 -17.80
CA VAL A 31 -12.89 2.95 -17.07
C VAL A 31 -11.76 2.40 -17.92
N GLU A 32 -10.68 3.18 -18.02
CA GLU A 32 -9.41 2.76 -18.57
C GLU A 32 -8.33 2.86 -17.49
N VAL A 33 -7.35 1.93 -17.50
CA VAL A 33 -6.26 1.89 -16.52
C VAL A 33 -4.92 2.01 -17.21
N LEU A 34 -4.05 2.90 -16.73
CA LEU A 34 -2.65 3.02 -17.12
C LEU A 34 -1.77 2.55 -15.96
N THR A 35 -0.99 1.49 -16.17
CA THR A 35 -0.22 0.85 -15.10
C THR A 35 1.10 0.28 -15.60
N GLY A 36 1.95 -0.17 -14.68
CA GLY A 36 3.17 -0.92 -14.99
C GLY A 36 2.91 -2.39 -15.28
N GLU A 37 3.97 -3.10 -15.70
CA GLU A 37 3.99 -4.56 -15.72
C GLU A 37 4.05 -5.08 -14.27
N PRO A 38 3.31 -6.17 -13.92
CA PRO A 38 3.19 -6.64 -12.55
C PRO A 38 4.51 -7.22 -12.03
N ASN A 39 4.99 -6.68 -10.90
CA ASN A 39 6.28 -7.08 -10.32
C ASN A 39 6.33 -7.00 -8.78
N TYR A 40 5.26 -6.56 -8.12
CA TYR A 40 5.17 -6.43 -6.67
C TYR A 40 4.59 -7.70 -6.03
N PRO A 41 5.11 -8.21 -4.89
CA PRO A 41 6.16 -7.63 -4.04
C PRO A 41 7.58 -8.08 -4.40
N LYS A 42 7.76 -9.15 -5.18
CA LYS A 42 9.06 -9.82 -5.42
C LYS A 42 10.06 -8.99 -6.23
N GLY A 43 9.60 -7.97 -6.96
CA GLY A 43 10.44 -7.10 -7.78
C GLY A 43 10.83 -7.70 -9.13
N GLU A 44 10.26 -8.83 -9.50
CA GLU A 44 10.41 -9.51 -10.79
C GLU A 44 9.06 -9.55 -11.50
N ILE A 45 9.05 -9.41 -12.82
CA ILE A 45 7.82 -9.49 -13.59
C ILE A 45 7.23 -10.89 -13.44
N PHE A 46 5.93 -10.97 -13.22
CA PHE A 46 5.23 -12.23 -13.00
C PHE A 46 5.35 -13.16 -14.21
N LYS A 47 5.75 -14.41 -13.98
CA LYS A 47 5.92 -15.42 -15.03
C LYS A 47 4.63 -15.64 -15.84
N ASN A 48 3.48 -15.70 -15.16
CA ASN A 48 2.18 -15.86 -15.82
C ASN A 48 1.81 -14.67 -16.70
N TYR A 49 2.25 -13.45 -16.34
CA TYR A 49 2.09 -12.29 -17.20
C TYR A 49 2.97 -12.37 -18.45
N LEU A 50 4.22 -12.83 -18.30
CA LEU A 50 5.15 -12.98 -19.44
C LEU A 50 4.68 -14.04 -20.45
N SER A 51 4.06 -15.14 -19.97
CA SER A 51 3.55 -16.20 -20.84
C SER A 51 2.27 -15.81 -21.59
N GLU A 52 1.37 -15.05 -20.94
CA GLU A 52 0.06 -14.71 -21.48
C GLU A 52 -0.27 -13.22 -21.30
N PRO A 53 0.50 -12.27 -21.87
CA PRO A 53 0.33 -10.84 -21.62
C PRO A 53 -1.03 -10.30 -22.07
N ASP A 54 -1.64 -10.92 -23.07
CA ASP A 54 -2.94 -10.50 -23.61
C ASP A 54 -4.09 -10.68 -22.62
N LYS A 55 -4.02 -11.69 -21.76
CA LYS A 55 -4.98 -11.94 -20.69
C LYS A 55 -5.10 -10.75 -19.71
N TYR A 56 -4.05 -9.96 -19.59
CA TYR A 56 -3.94 -8.86 -18.65
C TYR A 56 -4.22 -7.48 -19.28
N LYS A 57 -4.74 -7.44 -20.53
CA LYS A 57 -5.13 -6.20 -21.21
C LYS A 57 -6.51 -5.71 -20.83
N GLU A 58 -7.27 -6.52 -20.10
CA GLU A 58 -8.62 -6.17 -19.65
C GLU A 58 -8.86 -6.66 -18.21
N TYR A 59 -9.59 -5.87 -17.41
CA TYR A 59 -10.01 -6.23 -16.07
C TYR A 59 -11.46 -5.75 -15.83
N PHE A 60 -12.40 -6.66 -15.64
CA PHE A 60 -13.86 -6.37 -15.52
C PHE A 60 -14.34 -5.43 -16.64
N LYS A 61 -13.96 -5.70 -17.88
CA LYS A 61 -14.24 -4.84 -19.07
C LYS A 61 -13.61 -3.45 -18.99
N ALA A 62 -12.68 -3.18 -18.10
CA ALA A 62 -11.84 -1.99 -18.13
C ALA A 62 -10.59 -2.28 -18.94
N LYS A 63 -10.31 -1.42 -19.95
CA LYS A 63 -9.10 -1.53 -20.76
C LYS A 63 -7.87 -1.19 -19.94
N VAL A 64 -6.84 -2.05 -19.98
CA VAL A 64 -5.60 -1.88 -19.23
C VAL A 64 -4.42 -1.65 -20.18
N TYR A 65 -3.77 -0.50 -20.02
CA TYR A 65 -2.51 -0.17 -20.71
C TYR A 65 -1.34 -0.49 -19.81
N ARG A 66 -0.49 -1.43 -20.23
CA ARG A 66 0.71 -1.85 -19.49
C ARG A 66 1.94 -1.15 -20.04
N LEU A 67 2.71 -0.56 -19.13
CA LEU A 67 3.97 0.09 -19.46
C LEU A 67 5.12 -0.80 -19.02
N ASN A 68 6.04 -1.10 -19.92
CA ASN A 68 7.28 -1.79 -19.62
C ASN A 68 8.20 -0.86 -18.81
N ALA A 69 7.84 -0.58 -17.57
CA ALA A 69 8.65 0.17 -16.63
C ALA A 69 9.68 -0.76 -15.97
N ARG A 70 10.82 -0.20 -15.54
CA ARG A 70 11.81 -1.02 -14.83
C ARG A 70 11.21 -1.59 -13.54
N PRO A 71 11.26 -2.91 -13.33
CA PRO A 71 10.75 -3.52 -12.11
C PRO A 71 11.56 -3.06 -10.89
N ARG A 72 10.96 -3.16 -9.69
CA ARG A 72 11.59 -2.66 -8.44
C ARG A 72 12.75 -3.52 -7.92
N LYS A 73 13.01 -4.67 -8.53
CA LYS A 73 14.06 -5.62 -8.17
C LYS A 73 14.09 -5.93 -6.66
N LYS A 74 15.28 -5.89 -6.05
CA LYS A 74 15.45 -6.13 -4.60
C LYS A 74 14.96 -4.96 -3.72
N GLY A 75 14.47 -3.86 -4.31
CA GLY A 75 13.93 -2.72 -3.57
C GLY A 75 14.97 -1.87 -2.84
N SER A 76 16.22 -1.87 -3.28
CA SER A 76 17.22 -0.91 -2.81
C SER A 76 16.76 0.52 -3.10
N LYS A 77 17.31 1.53 -2.40
CA LYS A 77 16.95 2.95 -2.64
C LYS A 77 17.12 3.34 -4.10
N LEU A 78 18.19 2.87 -4.75
CA LEU A 78 18.46 3.13 -6.15
C LEU A 78 17.47 2.39 -7.07
N ASP A 79 17.17 1.11 -6.79
CA ASP A 79 16.19 0.34 -7.57
C ASP A 79 14.81 1.00 -7.53
N LEU A 80 14.37 1.45 -6.35
CA LEU A 80 13.10 2.15 -6.18
C LEU A 80 13.10 3.48 -6.94
N PHE A 81 14.17 4.27 -6.83
CA PHE A 81 14.28 5.53 -7.56
C PHE A 81 14.17 5.32 -9.08
N ILE A 82 14.89 4.35 -9.62
CA ILE A 82 14.86 4.04 -11.06
C ILE A 82 13.49 3.47 -11.47
N ASN A 83 12.90 2.60 -10.65
CA ASN A 83 11.57 2.07 -10.90
C ASN A 83 10.53 3.20 -11.00
N TYR A 84 10.50 4.10 -10.03
CA TYR A 84 9.56 5.22 -9.98
C TYR A 84 9.76 6.21 -11.13
N SER A 85 11.01 6.59 -11.40
CA SER A 85 11.35 7.51 -12.49
C SER A 85 11.04 6.91 -13.86
N SER A 86 11.31 5.62 -14.04
CA SER A 86 10.99 4.88 -15.26
C SER A 86 9.48 4.83 -15.52
N PHE A 87 8.67 4.55 -14.51
CA PHE A 87 7.22 4.55 -14.65
C PHE A 87 6.70 5.96 -14.96
N LEU A 88 7.15 6.97 -14.22
CA LEU A 88 6.74 8.36 -14.44
C LEU A 88 7.04 8.82 -15.87
N TYR A 89 8.27 8.63 -16.33
CA TYR A 89 8.66 9.01 -17.69
C TYR A 89 7.80 8.29 -18.75
N LYS A 90 7.66 6.98 -18.64
CA LYS A 90 6.90 6.18 -19.62
C LYS A 90 5.40 6.49 -19.57
N SER A 91 4.84 6.77 -18.39
CA SER A 91 3.43 7.13 -18.25
C SER A 91 3.14 8.50 -18.88
N ILE A 92 4.00 9.50 -18.70
CA ILE A 92 3.89 10.81 -19.36
C ILE A 92 3.98 10.64 -20.88
N TYR A 93 5.03 9.95 -21.35
CA TYR A 93 5.25 9.74 -22.79
C TYR A 93 4.06 9.04 -23.44
N PHE A 94 3.59 7.93 -22.86
CA PHE A 94 2.44 7.19 -23.36
C PHE A 94 1.17 8.04 -23.36
N SER A 95 0.91 8.75 -22.27
CA SER A 95 -0.27 9.60 -22.12
C SER A 95 -0.33 10.69 -23.19
N LEU A 96 0.77 11.40 -23.41
CA LEU A 96 0.85 12.44 -24.43
C LEU A 96 0.76 11.89 -25.84
N ARG A 97 1.24 10.67 -26.10
CA ARG A 97 1.20 10.09 -27.45
C ARG A 97 -0.13 9.41 -27.78
N LYS A 98 -0.75 8.74 -26.82
CA LYS A 98 -1.91 7.87 -27.04
C LYS A 98 -3.22 8.34 -26.41
N LEU A 99 -3.15 9.12 -25.31
CA LEU A 99 -4.33 9.46 -24.52
C LEU A 99 -4.74 10.95 -24.63
N ARG A 100 -3.87 11.84 -25.06
CA ARG A 100 -4.13 13.30 -25.10
C ARG A 100 -5.34 13.75 -25.94
N LYS A 101 -5.81 12.92 -26.87
CA LYS A 101 -6.99 13.20 -27.72
C LYS A 101 -8.25 12.52 -27.19
N LYS A 102 -8.17 11.81 -26.05
CA LYS A 102 -9.33 11.16 -25.43
C LYS A 102 -10.03 12.15 -24.49
N ASN A 103 -11.35 12.08 -24.46
CA ASN A 103 -12.16 12.90 -23.55
C ASN A 103 -12.43 12.10 -22.28
N TYR A 104 -11.63 12.34 -21.24
CA TYR A 104 -11.88 11.83 -19.89
C TYR A 104 -12.59 12.89 -19.07
N ASP A 105 -13.59 12.49 -18.28
CA ASP A 105 -14.20 13.37 -17.28
C ASP A 105 -13.24 13.55 -16.10
N ILE A 106 -12.62 12.43 -15.67
CA ILE A 106 -11.71 12.40 -14.52
C ILE A 106 -10.46 11.58 -14.84
N ILE A 107 -9.32 12.08 -14.42
CA ILE A 107 -8.06 11.33 -14.34
C ILE A 107 -7.77 11.10 -12.85
N PHE A 108 -7.91 9.85 -12.42
CA PHE A 108 -7.76 9.45 -11.03
C PHE A 108 -6.39 8.79 -10.80
N THR A 109 -5.61 9.31 -9.86
CA THR A 109 -4.32 8.71 -9.47
C THR A 109 -4.47 7.94 -8.17
N PHE A 110 -4.05 6.68 -8.18
CA PHE A 110 -3.89 5.89 -6.97
C PHE A 110 -2.55 6.22 -6.33
N GLY A 111 -2.60 7.02 -5.28
CA GLY A 111 -1.44 7.69 -4.67
C GLY A 111 -0.76 6.85 -3.58
N THR A 112 -0.42 5.59 -3.90
CA THR A 112 0.62 4.86 -3.18
C THR A 112 1.99 5.47 -3.48
N SER A 113 3.04 5.00 -2.83
CA SER A 113 4.39 5.46 -3.18
C SER A 113 4.78 5.05 -4.61
N PRO A 114 5.16 6.01 -5.47
CA PRO A 114 5.36 7.43 -5.21
C PRO A 114 4.14 8.30 -5.63
N VAL A 115 3.85 9.33 -4.86
CA VAL A 115 2.83 10.35 -5.21
C VAL A 115 3.17 11.10 -6.50
N THR A 116 4.43 11.12 -6.93
CA THR A 116 4.88 11.73 -8.19
C THR A 116 4.18 11.17 -9.44
N THR A 117 3.56 10.01 -9.36
CA THR A 117 2.69 9.45 -10.41
C THR A 117 1.59 10.43 -10.82
N SER A 118 1.12 11.30 -9.92
CA SER A 118 0.12 12.35 -10.18
C SER A 118 0.59 13.42 -11.18
N ILE A 119 1.89 13.56 -11.40
CA ILE A 119 2.43 14.48 -12.42
C ILE A 119 1.89 14.10 -13.80
N THR A 120 1.77 12.80 -14.08
CA THR A 120 1.17 12.32 -15.34
C THR A 120 -0.28 12.78 -15.48
N SER A 121 -1.08 12.67 -14.43
CA SER A 121 -2.47 13.12 -14.41
C SER A 121 -2.57 14.64 -14.65
N ILE A 122 -1.76 15.42 -13.96
CA ILE A 122 -1.71 16.88 -14.07
C ILE A 122 -1.27 17.33 -15.49
N ILE A 123 -0.29 16.64 -16.08
CA ILE A 123 0.15 16.97 -17.44
C ILE A 123 -0.94 16.61 -18.43
N LEU A 124 -1.50 15.40 -18.36
CA LEU A 124 -2.51 14.94 -19.30
C LEU A 124 -3.79 15.79 -19.23
N SER A 125 -4.21 16.20 -18.03
CA SER A 125 -5.41 17.02 -17.83
C SER A 125 -5.36 18.36 -18.58
N LYS A 126 -4.17 18.94 -18.75
CA LYS A 126 -3.99 20.18 -19.54
C LYS A 126 -4.33 20.02 -21.02
N PHE A 127 -4.23 18.81 -21.55
CA PHE A 127 -4.52 18.51 -22.96
C PHE A 127 -5.95 18.00 -23.15
N THR A 128 -6.53 17.37 -22.13
CA THR A 128 -7.85 16.74 -22.21
C THR A 128 -8.97 17.58 -21.58
N GLY A 129 -8.62 18.60 -20.79
CA GLY A 129 -9.59 19.37 -19.99
C GLY A 129 -10.20 18.59 -18.81
N SER A 130 -9.71 17.39 -18.54
CA SER A 130 -10.21 16.50 -17.49
C SER A 130 -9.96 17.06 -16.10
N LYS A 131 -10.85 16.76 -15.14
CA LYS A 131 -10.57 16.96 -13.73
C LYS A 131 -9.59 15.92 -13.20
N THR A 132 -8.80 16.30 -12.23
CA THR A 132 -7.81 15.42 -11.60
C THR A 132 -8.19 15.07 -10.17
N ALA A 133 -8.04 13.81 -9.81
CA ALA A 133 -8.21 13.35 -8.43
C ALA A 133 -7.05 12.45 -8.02
N ILE A 134 -6.65 12.53 -6.76
CA ILE A 134 -5.65 11.63 -6.17
C ILE A 134 -6.15 11.04 -4.86
N TRP A 135 -5.97 9.75 -4.65
CA TRP A 135 -6.14 9.12 -3.35
C TRP A 135 -4.77 8.93 -2.70
N VAL A 136 -4.49 9.73 -1.66
CA VAL A 136 -3.21 9.75 -0.95
C VAL A 136 -3.23 8.68 0.14
N LEU A 137 -2.41 7.66 -0.03
CA LEU A 137 -2.27 6.53 0.90
C LEU A 137 -0.97 6.59 1.72
N ASP A 138 0.03 7.31 1.22
CA ASP A 138 1.27 7.61 1.92
C ASP A 138 1.46 9.13 1.99
N LEU A 139 1.72 9.67 3.18
CA LEU A 139 1.87 11.12 3.39
C LEU A 139 3.25 11.60 2.94
N TRP A 140 3.36 11.90 1.65
CA TRP A 140 4.56 12.49 1.08
C TRP A 140 4.54 14.02 1.24
N PRO A 141 5.67 14.67 1.56
CA PRO A 141 7.01 14.10 1.67
C PRO A 141 7.37 13.56 3.06
N ASP A 142 6.49 13.69 4.07
CA ASP A 142 6.81 13.49 5.48
C ASP A 142 7.31 12.07 5.76
N ILE A 143 6.66 11.04 5.22
CA ILE A 143 7.11 9.65 5.39
C ILE A 143 8.53 9.41 4.85
N VAL A 144 8.91 10.07 3.76
CA VAL A 144 10.24 9.97 3.15
C VAL A 144 11.30 10.56 4.07
N PHE A 145 10.96 11.62 4.81
CA PHE A 145 11.86 12.29 5.75
C PHE A 145 11.97 11.52 7.07
N GLU A 146 10.87 10.99 7.58
CA GLU A 146 10.86 10.16 8.81
C GLU A 146 11.64 8.85 8.62
N LEU A 147 11.53 8.22 7.46
CA LEU A 147 12.31 7.03 7.11
C LEU A 147 13.77 7.34 6.74
N ASN A 148 14.23 8.61 6.88
CA ASN A 148 15.59 9.04 6.56
C ASN A 148 16.04 8.68 5.14
N ILE A 149 15.11 8.68 4.18
CA ILE A 149 15.43 8.41 2.77
C ILE A 149 16.15 9.59 2.16
N ILE A 150 15.68 10.83 2.44
CA ILE A 150 16.32 12.10 2.06
C ILE A 150 16.81 12.78 3.31
N LYS A 151 18.14 13.00 3.44
CA LYS A 151 18.77 13.65 4.60
C LYS A 151 19.17 15.11 4.33
N ASN A 152 19.54 15.42 3.09
CA ASN A 152 20.01 16.75 2.70
C ASN A 152 18.89 17.79 2.82
N LYS A 153 19.13 18.89 3.54
CA LYS A 153 18.14 19.96 3.81
C LYS A 153 17.63 20.63 2.53
N PHE A 154 18.51 20.87 1.57
CA PHE A 154 18.14 21.48 0.29
C PHE A 154 17.22 20.56 -0.52
N LEU A 155 17.57 19.27 -0.62
CA LEU A 155 16.73 18.28 -1.30
C LEU A 155 15.37 18.11 -0.60
N LYS A 156 15.32 18.14 0.75
CA LYS A 156 14.06 18.14 1.49
C LYS A 156 13.17 19.30 1.07
N LYS A 157 13.71 20.54 1.01
CA LYS A 157 12.97 21.74 0.60
C LYS A 157 12.43 21.60 -0.83
N GLN A 158 13.27 21.19 -1.78
CA GLN A 158 12.84 21.00 -3.18
C GLN A 158 11.74 19.93 -3.31
N PHE A 159 11.88 18.86 -2.54
CA PHE A 159 10.90 17.77 -2.57
C PHE A 159 9.57 18.18 -1.93
N THR A 160 9.61 18.97 -0.84
CA THR A 160 8.40 19.57 -0.24
C THR A 160 7.68 20.47 -1.24
N ASN A 161 8.42 21.38 -1.91
CA ASN A 161 7.85 22.28 -2.92
C ASN A 161 7.21 21.49 -4.08
N LEU A 162 7.83 20.39 -4.51
CA LEU A 162 7.28 19.52 -5.54
C LEU A 162 5.96 18.89 -5.08
N MET A 163 5.91 18.34 -3.86
CA MET A 163 4.69 17.71 -3.34
C MET A 163 3.57 18.71 -3.15
N GLU A 164 3.85 19.89 -2.58
CA GLU A 164 2.87 20.97 -2.48
C GLU A 164 2.35 21.41 -3.87
N SER A 165 3.23 21.52 -4.86
CA SER A 165 2.84 21.86 -6.23
C SER A 165 1.90 20.81 -6.84
N ILE A 166 2.14 19.51 -6.58
CA ILE A 166 1.27 18.41 -7.00
C ILE A 166 -0.11 18.57 -6.36
N TYR A 167 -0.16 18.71 -5.03
CA TYR A 167 -1.42 18.86 -4.31
C TYR A 167 -2.19 20.13 -4.72
N LYS A 168 -1.51 21.27 -4.89
CA LYS A 168 -2.12 22.53 -5.32
C LYS A 168 -2.74 22.42 -6.73
N LYS A 169 -2.12 21.66 -7.64
CA LYS A 169 -2.58 21.49 -9.02
C LYS A 169 -3.64 20.39 -9.21
N THR A 170 -3.86 19.57 -8.20
CA THR A 170 -4.90 18.52 -8.23
C THR A 170 -6.25 19.13 -7.84
N ASP A 171 -7.34 18.77 -8.55
CA ASP A 171 -8.68 19.31 -8.27
C ASP A 171 -9.31 18.69 -7.02
N LEU A 172 -9.14 17.39 -6.80
CA LEU A 172 -9.67 16.66 -5.63
C LEU A 172 -8.61 15.77 -5.01
N ILE A 173 -8.44 15.88 -3.70
CA ILE A 173 -7.52 15.04 -2.93
C ILE A 173 -8.33 14.21 -1.94
N LEU A 174 -8.21 12.89 -2.04
CA LEU A 174 -8.81 11.95 -1.11
C LEU A 174 -7.72 11.50 -0.12
N ALA A 175 -7.90 11.83 1.14
CA ALA A 175 -6.97 11.52 2.23
C ALA A 175 -7.45 10.28 2.99
N GLN A 176 -6.54 9.35 3.33
CA GLN A 176 -6.93 8.12 4.02
C GLN A 176 -7.29 8.31 5.51
N SER A 177 -7.03 9.48 6.09
CA SER A 177 -7.36 9.79 7.49
C SER A 177 -7.65 11.27 7.68
N LEU A 178 -8.27 11.64 8.82
CA LEU A 178 -8.48 13.04 9.21
C LEU A 178 -7.14 13.76 9.39
N LYS A 179 -6.13 13.13 9.96
CA LYS A 179 -4.79 13.72 10.11
C LYS A 179 -4.11 13.96 8.75
N PHE A 180 -4.29 13.06 7.77
CA PHE A 180 -3.82 13.31 6.40
C PHE A 180 -4.55 14.50 5.78
N LYS A 181 -5.89 14.56 5.93
CA LYS A 181 -6.67 15.70 5.46
C LYS A 181 -6.12 16.99 6.05
N GLN A 182 -6.00 17.08 7.37
CA GLN A 182 -5.48 18.27 8.05
C GLN A 182 -4.10 18.67 7.53
N ASN A 183 -3.14 17.75 7.51
CA ASN A 183 -1.76 18.00 7.07
C ASN A 183 -1.70 18.51 5.61
N ILE A 184 -2.46 17.90 4.71
CA ILE A 184 -2.47 18.30 3.30
C ILE A 184 -3.17 19.67 3.15
N SER A 185 -4.30 19.88 3.82
CA SER A 185 -5.06 21.15 3.77
C SER A 185 -4.23 22.34 4.24
N GLU A 186 -3.48 22.18 5.34
CA GLU A 186 -2.54 23.17 5.85
C GLU A 186 -1.44 23.50 4.83
N LYS A 187 -0.80 22.48 4.25
CA LYS A 187 0.27 22.65 3.26
C LYS A 187 -0.17 23.39 2.00
N ILE A 188 -1.40 23.20 1.56
CA ILE A 188 -1.92 23.88 0.35
C ILE A 188 -2.78 25.10 0.65
N ASN A 189 -3.07 25.35 1.93
CA ASN A 189 -4.01 26.39 2.40
C ASN A 189 -5.40 26.29 1.72
N ASN A 190 -5.94 25.07 1.61
CA ASN A 190 -7.21 24.83 0.97
C ASN A 190 -7.88 23.52 1.47
N ASP A 191 -8.82 23.63 2.40
CA ASP A 191 -9.56 22.47 2.94
C ASP A 191 -10.64 21.93 1.99
N ALA A 192 -11.19 22.79 1.14
CA ALA A 192 -12.30 22.41 0.26
C ALA A 192 -11.91 21.31 -0.74
N LYS A 193 -10.66 21.28 -1.17
CA LYS A 193 -10.11 20.28 -2.09
C LYS A 193 -9.84 18.93 -1.44
N VAL A 194 -9.74 18.85 -0.12
CA VAL A 194 -9.33 17.63 0.58
C VAL A 194 -10.52 16.99 1.26
N LYS A 195 -10.85 15.77 0.85
CA LYS A 195 -11.92 14.95 1.44
C LYS A 195 -11.30 13.70 2.06
N VAL A 196 -11.96 13.14 3.07
CA VAL A 196 -11.52 11.87 3.66
C VAL A 196 -12.16 10.71 2.91
N LEU A 197 -11.35 9.75 2.49
CA LEU A 197 -11.76 8.45 2.00
C LEU A 197 -10.95 7.39 2.73
N TYR A 198 -11.54 6.80 3.75
CA TYR A 198 -10.92 5.69 4.48
C TYR A 198 -10.73 4.48 3.58
N GLN A 199 -9.68 3.73 3.85
CA GLN A 199 -9.58 2.40 3.27
C GLN A 199 -10.65 1.49 3.93
N TRP A 200 -11.16 0.57 3.16
CA TRP A 200 -12.09 -0.47 3.63
C TRP A 200 -11.33 -1.76 3.94
N PRO A 201 -11.92 -2.66 4.74
CA PRO A 201 -11.32 -3.94 5.08
C PRO A 201 -11.09 -4.80 3.84
N GLU A 202 -10.07 -5.63 3.88
CA GLU A 202 -9.90 -6.70 2.91
C GLU A 202 -10.86 -7.84 3.27
N VAL A 203 -11.80 -8.13 2.38
CA VAL A 203 -12.67 -9.28 2.54
C VAL A 203 -11.83 -10.53 2.26
N LEU A 204 -11.60 -11.30 3.31
CA LEU A 204 -10.96 -12.61 3.20
C LEU A 204 -12.08 -13.61 2.91
N GLU A 205 -12.05 -14.26 1.74
CA GLU A 205 -13.02 -15.29 1.39
C GLU A 205 -12.76 -16.55 2.23
N ASP A 206 -13.78 -17.04 2.89
CA ASP A 206 -13.74 -18.30 3.63
C ASP A 206 -13.86 -19.47 2.64
N ASN A 207 -12.74 -19.92 2.12
CA ASN A 207 -12.67 -21.14 1.34
C ASN A 207 -12.72 -22.34 2.31
N SER A 208 -13.90 -22.68 2.77
CA SER A 208 -14.18 -23.67 3.82
C SER A 208 -13.62 -25.07 3.56
N GLU A 209 -13.12 -25.36 2.36
CA GLU A 209 -12.51 -26.65 2.00
C GLU A 209 -11.08 -26.84 2.54
N ASP A 210 -10.35 -25.75 2.87
CA ASP A 210 -8.98 -25.80 3.37
C ASP A 210 -8.87 -25.70 4.91
N ARG A 211 -9.85 -26.23 5.66
CA ARG A 211 -9.83 -26.24 7.14
C ARG A 211 -8.75 -27.12 7.79
N ASN A 212 -8.04 -27.91 7.02
CA ASN A 212 -6.91 -28.74 7.48
C ASN A 212 -5.59 -27.94 7.50
N SER A 213 -5.59 -26.77 8.11
CA SER A 213 -4.29 -26.13 8.41
C SER A 213 -3.70 -26.79 9.67
N ASP A 214 -2.48 -27.31 9.55
CA ASP A 214 -1.66 -27.83 10.67
C ASP A 214 -1.33 -26.77 11.73
N ILE A 215 -2.06 -25.65 11.72
CA ILE A 215 -1.91 -24.56 12.69
C ILE A 215 -2.64 -24.94 13.95
N ASN A 216 -1.93 -25.45 14.92
CA ASN A 216 -2.48 -25.77 16.22
C ASN A 216 -1.96 -24.76 17.28
N PHE A 217 -2.84 -23.85 17.70
CA PHE A 217 -2.55 -22.95 18.81
C PHE A 217 -2.83 -23.69 20.13
N GLU A 218 -1.89 -23.63 21.06
CA GLU A 218 -2.10 -24.23 22.37
C GLU A 218 -3.12 -23.42 23.17
N GLN A 219 -4.23 -24.03 23.53
CA GLN A 219 -5.35 -23.38 24.25
C GLN A 219 -4.96 -22.82 25.64
N LYS A 220 -3.88 -23.34 26.24
CA LYS A 220 -3.36 -22.85 27.54
C LYS A 220 -2.59 -21.53 27.44
N ASP A 221 -2.17 -21.13 26.23
CA ASP A 221 -1.38 -19.93 25.99
C ASP A 221 -2.27 -18.83 25.42
N LEU A 222 -1.99 -17.57 25.76
CA LEU A 222 -2.55 -16.42 25.10
C LEU A 222 -1.86 -16.26 23.72
N ASN A 223 -2.62 -16.43 22.64
CA ASN A 223 -2.10 -16.43 21.29
C ASN A 223 -2.23 -15.04 20.67
N ILE A 224 -1.13 -14.32 20.58
CA ILE A 224 -1.05 -12.99 19.96
C ILE A 224 -0.63 -13.15 18.50
N VAL A 225 -1.45 -12.68 17.56
CA VAL A 225 -1.22 -12.85 16.12
C VAL A 225 -0.92 -11.51 15.46
N PHE A 226 0.16 -11.46 14.71
CA PHE A 226 0.47 -10.37 13.77
C PHE A 226 0.44 -10.90 12.34
N THR A 227 -0.22 -10.17 11.44
CA THR A 227 -0.21 -10.49 10.01
C THR A 227 0.28 -9.30 9.19
N GLY A 228 1.15 -9.54 8.20
CA GLY A 228 1.52 -8.55 7.20
C GLY A 228 3.01 -8.29 7.02
N ASN A 229 3.35 -7.12 6.47
CA ASN A 229 4.73 -6.76 6.17
C ASN A 229 5.55 -6.51 7.43
N ILE A 230 6.76 -7.08 7.48
CA ILE A 230 7.76 -6.87 8.54
C ILE A 230 8.78 -5.86 8.01
N GLY A 231 8.46 -4.58 8.18
CA GLY A 231 9.30 -3.47 7.72
C GLY A 231 9.59 -2.47 8.83
N THR A 232 10.40 -1.47 8.51
CA THR A 232 10.91 -0.46 9.47
C THR A 232 9.79 0.28 10.21
N ALA A 233 8.63 0.46 9.58
CA ALA A 233 7.50 1.16 10.19
C ALA A 233 6.79 0.35 11.29
N GLN A 234 6.94 -0.98 11.31
CA GLN A 234 6.25 -1.87 12.25
C GLN A 234 6.96 -2.07 13.59
N ASN A 235 8.15 -1.48 13.78
CA ASN A 235 8.88 -1.50 15.06
C ASN A 235 9.05 -2.89 15.72
N PHE A 236 9.40 -3.91 14.92
CA PHE A 236 9.53 -5.29 15.43
C PHE A 236 10.61 -5.46 16.49
N GLU A 237 11.62 -4.60 16.55
CA GLU A 237 12.61 -4.59 17.64
C GLU A 237 11.92 -4.42 19.00
N HIS A 238 10.91 -3.56 19.08
CA HIS A 238 10.13 -3.37 20.30
C HIS A 238 9.28 -4.60 20.61
N VAL A 239 8.63 -5.20 19.60
CA VAL A 239 7.81 -6.41 19.75
C VAL A 239 8.65 -7.55 20.33
N ILE A 240 9.87 -7.76 19.82
CA ILE A 240 10.78 -8.79 20.33
C ILE A 240 11.20 -8.51 21.77
N LYS A 241 11.52 -7.26 22.11
CA LYS A 241 11.87 -6.88 23.50
C LYS A 241 10.73 -7.21 24.47
N VAL A 242 9.49 -6.87 24.09
CA VAL A 242 8.30 -7.18 24.90
C VAL A 242 8.09 -8.68 25.01
N ALA A 243 8.18 -9.42 23.91
CA ALA A 243 8.00 -10.86 23.91
C ALA A 243 9.06 -11.59 24.74
N ASN A 244 10.32 -11.13 24.71
CA ASN A 244 11.39 -11.65 25.59
C ASN A 244 11.11 -11.34 27.07
N ALA A 245 10.60 -10.15 27.38
CA ALA A 245 10.22 -9.80 28.77
C ALA A 245 9.05 -10.65 29.29
N CYS A 246 8.17 -11.12 28.40
CA CYS A 246 7.04 -12.00 28.71
C CYS A 246 7.40 -13.50 28.65
N GLU A 247 8.67 -13.88 28.63
CA GLU A 247 9.09 -15.28 28.45
C GLU A 247 8.55 -16.23 29.56
N ASN A 248 8.33 -15.71 30.74
CA ASN A 248 7.78 -16.47 31.86
C ASN A 248 6.24 -16.56 31.88
N LEU A 249 5.55 -15.84 30.99
CA LEU A 249 4.09 -15.85 30.88
C LEU A 249 3.62 -16.88 29.85
N ASN A 250 2.40 -17.36 30.01
CA ASN A 250 1.76 -18.24 29.01
C ASN A 250 1.25 -17.45 27.82
N VAL A 251 2.19 -16.90 27.04
CA VAL A 251 1.90 -16.08 25.85
C VAL A 251 2.72 -16.58 24.67
N LYS A 252 2.11 -16.77 23.53
CA LYS A 252 2.78 -17.08 22.25
C LYS A 252 2.53 -15.98 21.24
N TRP A 253 3.55 -15.68 20.45
CA TRP A 253 3.53 -14.64 19.43
C TRP A 253 3.64 -15.30 18.05
N HIS A 254 2.59 -15.21 17.27
CA HIS A 254 2.50 -15.79 15.92
C HIS A 254 2.67 -14.68 14.89
N ILE A 255 3.79 -14.69 14.17
CA ILE A 255 4.17 -13.66 13.21
C ILE A 255 4.03 -14.23 11.80
N ILE A 256 2.98 -13.79 11.10
CA ILE A 256 2.66 -14.22 9.74
C ILE A 256 2.99 -13.08 8.77
N GLY A 257 3.87 -13.37 7.84
CA GLY A 257 4.29 -12.42 6.83
C GLY A 257 5.80 -12.42 6.61
N THR A 258 6.24 -11.51 5.78
CA THR A 258 7.64 -11.30 5.45
C THR A 258 7.90 -9.82 5.24
N GLY A 259 9.16 -9.43 5.13
CA GLY A 259 9.50 -8.03 4.88
C GLY A 259 10.99 -7.78 4.90
N ARG A 260 11.35 -6.57 4.50
CA ARG A 260 12.76 -6.19 4.34
C ARG A 260 13.57 -6.31 5.63
N ASP A 261 12.94 -6.08 6.77
CA ASP A 261 13.62 -6.05 8.06
C ASP A 261 13.65 -7.41 8.77
N LEU A 262 12.99 -8.45 8.23
CA LEU A 262 12.90 -9.77 8.87
C LEU A 262 14.27 -10.36 9.19
N ASN A 263 15.20 -10.36 8.24
CA ASN A 263 16.55 -10.91 8.46
C ASN A 263 17.33 -10.13 9.52
N ASN A 264 17.20 -8.80 9.53
CA ASN A 264 17.82 -7.96 10.54
C ASN A 264 17.26 -8.29 11.93
N ILE A 265 15.95 -8.48 12.03
CA ILE A 265 15.25 -8.80 13.27
C ILE A 265 15.69 -10.17 13.80
N ILE A 266 15.78 -11.18 12.94
CA ILE A 266 16.26 -12.52 13.31
C ILE A 266 17.72 -12.47 13.77
N SER A 267 18.54 -11.56 13.22
CA SER A 267 19.94 -11.40 13.58
C SER A 267 20.20 -10.56 14.86
N LEU A 268 19.19 -9.91 15.43
CA LEU A 268 19.32 -9.02 16.61
C LEU A 268 19.68 -9.76 17.93
N GLY A 269 19.88 -11.08 17.91
CA GLY A 269 20.28 -11.84 19.08
C GLY A 269 19.19 -12.75 19.64
N ARG A 270 19.11 -12.87 20.98
CA ARG A 270 18.19 -13.80 21.63
C ARG A 270 16.74 -13.45 21.31
N ILE A 271 16.09 -14.34 20.55
CA ILE A 271 14.65 -14.31 20.31
C ILE A 271 14.00 -15.40 21.16
N SER A 272 12.99 -15.04 21.94
CA SER A 272 12.24 -16.01 22.75
C SER A 272 11.67 -17.13 21.86
N LYS A 273 11.76 -18.37 22.35
CA LYS A 273 11.15 -19.54 21.69
C LYS A 273 9.63 -19.43 21.55
N LYS A 274 9.01 -18.47 22.22
CA LYS A 274 7.57 -18.17 22.14
C LYS A 274 7.18 -17.29 20.95
N ILE A 275 8.17 -16.79 20.18
CA ILE A 275 7.94 -16.07 18.93
C ILE A 275 8.09 -17.05 17.77
N LEU A 276 7.00 -17.26 17.05
CA LEU A 276 6.90 -18.19 15.94
C LEU A 276 6.73 -17.42 14.63
N PHE A 277 7.67 -17.58 13.70
CA PHE A 277 7.64 -16.96 12.38
C PHE A 277 7.13 -17.96 11.34
N TYR A 278 5.99 -17.64 10.69
CA TYR A 278 5.35 -18.53 9.72
C TYR A 278 5.69 -18.17 8.25
N GLY A 279 6.38 -17.07 8.04
CA GLY A 279 6.66 -16.58 6.69
C GLY A 279 5.42 -16.05 5.98
N LEU A 280 5.53 -15.90 4.64
CA LEU A 280 4.41 -15.48 3.81
C LEU A 280 3.41 -16.63 3.68
N ARG A 281 2.14 -16.32 3.90
CA ARG A 281 1.01 -17.24 3.77
C ARG A 281 0.00 -16.70 2.78
N ASP A 282 -0.76 -17.59 2.16
CA ASP A 282 -1.84 -17.22 1.26
C ASP A 282 -3.03 -16.62 2.03
N LYS A 283 -3.86 -15.86 1.33
CA LYS A 283 -5.00 -15.18 1.94
C LYS A 283 -6.02 -16.14 2.56
N SER A 284 -6.22 -17.30 1.95
CA SER A 284 -7.10 -18.36 2.47
C SER A 284 -6.62 -18.88 3.82
N GLU A 285 -5.30 -19.05 3.99
CA GLU A 285 -4.71 -19.46 5.28
C GLU A 285 -4.79 -18.36 6.33
N MET A 286 -4.84 -17.09 5.92
CA MET A 286 -4.84 -15.94 6.84
C MET A 286 -6.04 -15.97 7.79
N LEU A 287 -7.23 -16.33 7.30
CA LEU A 287 -8.44 -16.46 8.13
C LEU A 287 -8.25 -17.49 9.25
N ASN A 288 -7.55 -18.59 8.98
CA ASN A 288 -7.30 -19.63 9.98
C ASN A 288 -6.44 -19.11 11.14
N PHE A 289 -5.44 -18.26 10.83
CA PHE A 289 -4.64 -17.62 11.89
C PHE A 289 -5.47 -16.59 12.67
N LEU A 290 -6.27 -15.77 11.98
CA LEU A 290 -7.10 -14.78 12.64
C LEU A 290 -8.14 -15.45 13.54
N ASN A 291 -8.86 -16.45 13.06
CA ASN A 291 -9.92 -17.13 13.82
C ASN A 291 -9.41 -17.89 15.07
N LYS A 292 -8.13 -18.21 15.13
CA LYS A 292 -7.50 -18.89 16.27
C LYS A 292 -6.77 -17.95 17.22
N ALA A 293 -6.72 -16.65 16.90
CA ALA A 293 -6.05 -15.65 17.72
C ALA A 293 -6.93 -15.23 18.91
N ASP A 294 -6.30 -15.08 20.08
CA ASP A 294 -6.93 -14.43 21.24
C ASP A 294 -6.80 -12.90 21.14
N VAL A 295 -5.69 -12.43 20.55
CA VAL A 295 -5.39 -11.01 20.39
C VAL A 295 -4.68 -10.78 19.04
N LEU A 296 -5.04 -9.69 18.34
CA LEU A 296 -4.40 -9.25 17.11
C LEU A 296 -3.45 -8.09 17.40
N LEU A 297 -2.21 -8.17 16.91
CA LEU A 297 -1.18 -7.17 17.18
C LEU A 297 -1.07 -6.14 16.04
N ILE A 298 -1.14 -4.87 16.40
CA ILE A 298 -0.73 -3.74 15.56
C ILE A 298 0.46 -3.07 16.23
N SER A 299 1.60 -3.04 15.56
CA SER A 299 2.78 -2.33 16.03
C SER A 299 3.24 -1.33 14.97
N LEU A 300 3.47 -0.09 15.37
CA LEU A 300 4.00 0.98 14.54
C LEU A 300 5.13 1.70 15.28
N ARG A 301 6.13 2.12 14.52
CA ARG A 301 7.19 3.01 15.02
C ARG A 301 6.61 4.39 15.27
N GLU A 302 7.12 5.06 16.28
CA GLU A 302 6.83 6.46 16.51
C GLU A 302 7.26 7.33 15.33
N GLY A 303 6.38 8.26 14.94
CA GLY A 303 6.60 9.20 13.84
C GLY A 303 5.31 9.89 13.41
N ASN A 304 5.36 11.19 13.12
CA ASN A 304 4.17 11.98 12.81
C ASN A 304 3.41 11.50 11.56
N ALA A 305 4.11 11.14 10.49
CA ALA A 305 3.50 10.63 9.29
C ALA A 305 3.00 9.17 9.48
N ILE A 306 3.77 8.36 10.21
CA ILE A 306 3.39 6.98 10.53
C ILE A 306 2.14 6.97 11.41
N ASN A 307 2.10 7.80 12.46
CA ASN A 307 0.96 7.90 13.40
C ASN A 307 -0.28 8.56 12.77
N SER A 308 -0.10 9.24 11.64
CA SER A 308 -1.22 9.79 10.86
C SER A 308 -1.84 8.76 9.92
N THR A 309 -1.14 7.63 9.68
CA THR A 309 -1.57 6.56 8.80
C THR A 309 -2.50 5.61 9.55
N ILE A 310 -3.63 5.25 8.95
CA ILE A 310 -4.45 4.14 9.43
C ILE A 310 -3.88 2.86 8.81
N PRO A 311 -3.34 1.93 9.63
CA PRO A 311 -2.77 0.70 9.09
C PRO A 311 -3.82 -0.12 8.35
N GLY A 312 -3.53 -0.56 7.12
CA GLY A 312 -4.49 -1.32 6.31
C GLY A 312 -4.99 -2.62 6.97
N LYS A 313 -4.20 -3.19 7.89
CA LYS A 313 -4.61 -4.37 8.67
C LYS A 313 -5.65 -4.08 9.74
N LEU A 314 -5.75 -2.83 10.23
CA LEU A 314 -6.71 -2.46 11.27
C LEU A 314 -8.14 -2.77 10.82
N GLN A 315 -8.49 -2.40 9.58
CA GLN A 315 -9.84 -2.64 9.06
C GLN A 315 -10.17 -4.14 8.99
N THR A 316 -9.19 -4.96 8.54
CA THR A 316 -9.35 -6.42 8.47
C THR A 316 -9.45 -7.03 9.88
N TYR A 317 -8.68 -6.52 10.84
CA TYR A 317 -8.73 -6.96 12.24
C TYR A 317 -10.05 -6.63 12.91
N LEU A 318 -10.62 -5.45 12.62
CA LEU A 318 -11.95 -5.06 13.11
C LEU A 318 -13.06 -6.00 12.60
N LEU A 319 -12.94 -6.52 11.37
CA LEU A 319 -13.87 -7.52 10.84
C LEU A 319 -13.75 -8.89 11.53
N ALA A 320 -12.56 -9.24 12.01
CA ALA A 320 -12.35 -10.51 12.72
C ALA A 320 -13.03 -10.54 14.09
N ASN A 321 -13.48 -9.40 14.62
CA ASN A 321 -14.13 -9.27 15.93
C ASN A 321 -13.30 -9.85 17.09
N ILE A 322 -11.99 -9.70 17.03
CA ILE A 322 -11.01 -10.17 18.02
C ILE A 322 -10.34 -8.95 18.66
N PRO A 323 -10.04 -8.95 19.96
CA PRO A 323 -9.33 -7.86 20.64
C PRO A 323 -8.05 -7.46 19.92
N ILE A 324 -7.79 -6.16 19.82
CA ILE A 324 -6.61 -5.61 19.14
C ILE A 324 -5.68 -4.98 20.17
N LEU A 325 -4.45 -5.46 20.24
CA LEU A 325 -3.36 -4.85 20.98
C LEU A 325 -2.60 -3.89 20.08
N GLY A 326 -2.66 -2.60 20.39
CA GLY A 326 -1.97 -1.54 19.65
C GLY A 326 -0.70 -1.09 20.36
N SER A 327 0.47 -1.26 19.73
CA SER A 327 1.71 -0.57 20.10
C SER A 327 1.91 0.59 19.12
N ILE A 328 1.23 1.69 19.39
CA ILE A 328 1.19 2.91 18.56
C ILE A 328 1.29 4.12 19.49
N SER A 329 1.87 5.23 19.02
CA SER A 329 2.00 6.49 19.77
C SER A 329 1.03 7.57 19.28
#